data_8dfb01ee9d15a012d0d682d8eb196c54
#
_entry.id   8dfb01ee9d15a012d0d682d8eb196c54
#
_cell.length_a   1.000
_cell.length_b   1.000
_cell.length_c   1.000
_cell.angle_alpha   90.00
_cell.angle_beta   90.00
_cell.angle_gamma   90.00
#
_symmetry.space_group_name_H-M   'P 1'
#
loop_
_entity.id
_entity.type
_entity.pdbx_description
1 polymer ?
#
loop_
_entity_poly.entity_id
_entity_poly.type
_entity_poly.pdbx_seq_one_letter_code
_entity_poly.pdbx_strand_id
1 'polypeptide(L)'
;MKISILAAAAALMAGACSAQAANIEFWYGNTGVVEKAIQDQCSAFNAAQSEHHVTCVGQGSYEVSMQKAIAAFRANKHPVLIQFFDAGTLDLMLSDAVVPVQDVLPDVRWDNYIAGARAYYETSGGKLFAQPYNSSTLLFYTNKTELQKAGVTKTPATWEEIIEAARKLKASGHACPFTTDGDTWRVLEQFSARHGLPIASRHNGYDGLDAEYVFNTTFAAKHLQNLVDWRKEGLVKLNADTKAGNFTAAFNTGECAMMENSSGSYSASAKAFEGKYELSVGMAPMYEGYARHNTLVGGASIYIMKGHDKAEVEGAKAFLDFLRRPEQQMFLTAATGYVPVTNDVMDAIAKSGEANAPKYATAAVGIESMNQPRTPDTRGIRLGF
;
A
#
# COMPACT_ATOMS: atom_id res chain seq x y z
N MET A 1 -44.54 -34.30 -65.25
CA MET A 1 -44.65 -34.09 -63.76
C MET A 1 -43.24 -33.73 -63.29
N LYS A 2 -42.97 -32.45 -63.05
CA LYS A 2 -41.67 -31.97 -62.50
C LYS A 2 -41.89 -31.56 -61.06
N ILE A 3 -41.23 -32.24 -60.18
CA ILE A 3 -41.23 -31.95 -58.72
C ILE A 3 -40.04 -31.04 -58.46
N SER A 4 -40.32 -29.78 -58.08
CA SER A 4 -39.34 -28.81 -57.63
C SER A 4 -39.11 -28.99 -56.12
N ILE A 5 -37.87 -29.32 -55.74
CA ILE A 5 -37.44 -29.37 -54.35
C ILE A 5 -36.95 -27.98 -53.95
N LEU A 6 -37.70 -27.26 -53.09
CA LEU A 6 -37.25 -26.05 -52.42
C LEU A 6 -36.31 -26.47 -51.27
N ALA A 7 -35.03 -26.11 -51.36
CA ALA A 7 -34.10 -26.21 -50.26
C ALA A 7 -34.24 -24.93 -49.38
N ALA A 8 -34.77 -25.08 -48.17
CA ALA A 8 -34.78 -24.03 -47.16
C ALA A 8 -33.41 -23.92 -46.50
N ALA A 9 -32.64 -22.90 -46.81
CA ALA A 9 -31.40 -22.55 -46.10
C ALA A 9 -31.77 -21.85 -44.79
N ALA A 10 -31.71 -22.57 -43.68
CA ALA A 10 -31.80 -21.98 -42.34
C ALA A 10 -30.47 -21.30 -42.06
N ALA A 11 -30.42 -19.96 -42.11
CA ALA A 11 -29.31 -19.16 -41.65
C ALA A 11 -29.29 -19.20 -40.11
N LEU A 12 -28.38 -19.96 -39.53
CA LEU A 12 -28.01 -19.82 -38.13
C LEU A 12 -27.32 -18.47 -37.95
N MET A 13 -28.06 -17.46 -37.51
CA MET A 13 -27.47 -16.27 -36.92
C MET A 13 -26.90 -16.68 -35.57
N ALA A 14 -25.62 -17.03 -35.53
CA ALA A 14 -24.85 -17.02 -34.32
C ALA A 14 -24.83 -15.58 -33.81
N GLY A 15 -25.66 -15.25 -32.81
CA GLY A 15 -25.61 -13.99 -32.11
C GLY A 15 -24.25 -13.91 -31.42
N ALA A 16 -23.29 -13.29 -32.11
CA ALA A 16 -22.10 -12.80 -31.43
C ALA A 16 -22.60 -11.80 -30.38
N CYS A 17 -22.60 -12.17 -29.09
CA CYS A 17 -22.62 -11.20 -28.02
C CYS A 17 -21.39 -10.32 -28.23
N SER A 18 -21.55 -9.22 -28.99
CA SER A 18 -20.54 -8.18 -29.02
C SER A 18 -20.44 -7.64 -27.59
N ALA A 19 -19.35 -7.94 -26.92
CA ALA A 19 -19.02 -7.26 -25.70
C ALA A 19 -19.08 -5.76 -26.02
N GLN A 20 -19.87 -5.03 -25.26
CA GLN A 20 -20.08 -3.61 -25.52
C GLN A 20 -18.83 -2.86 -25.05
N ALA A 21 -18.13 -2.21 -25.96
CA ALA A 21 -16.96 -1.38 -25.64
C ALA A 21 -17.33 -0.33 -24.59
N ALA A 22 -16.51 -0.20 -23.54
CA ALA A 22 -16.73 0.79 -22.51
C ALA A 22 -15.53 1.72 -22.37
N ASN A 23 -15.80 3.01 -22.16
CA ASN A 23 -14.85 3.96 -21.63
C ASN A 23 -15.03 4.00 -20.12
N ILE A 24 -14.03 3.58 -19.37
CA ILE A 24 -14.06 3.55 -17.91
C ILE A 24 -13.13 4.63 -17.34
N GLU A 25 -13.54 5.22 -16.24
CA GLU A 25 -12.72 6.19 -15.53
C GLU A 25 -12.22 5.59 -14.22
N PHE A 26 -10.91 5.74 -13.96
CA PHE A 26 -10.24 5.33 -12.74
C PHE A 26 -9.61 6.53 -12.05
N TRP A 27 -10.08 6.85 -10.83
CA TRP A 27 -9.51 7.91 -10.00
C TRP A 27 -8.51 7.35 -8.99
N TYR A 28 -7.38 8.03 -8.84
CA TYR A 28 -6.33 7.66 -7.88
C TYR A 28 -5.75 8.88 -7.16
N GLY A 29 -5.21 8.65 -5.96
CA GLY A 29 -4.70 9.69 -5.06
C GLY A 29 -3.16 9.65 -4.88
N ASN A 30 -2.41 9.33 -5.93
CA ASN A 30 -0.95 9.29 -5.89
C ASN A 30 -0.32 10.35 -6.78
N THR A 31 0.92 10.73 -6.46
CA THR A 31 1.73 11.71 -7.23
C THR A 31 3.12 11.15 -7.50
N GLY A 32 3.89 11.82 -8.37
CA GLY A 32 5.30 11.53 -8.63
C GLY A 32 5.54 10.15 -9.25
N VAL A 33 6.46 9.38 -8.67
CA VAL A 33 6.87 8.07 -9.22
C VAL A 33 5.72 7.08 -9.24
N VAL A 34 4.88 7.08 -8.20
CA VAL A 34 3.71 6.19 -8.11
C VAL A 34 2.66 6.55 -9.15
N GLU A 35 2.36 7.84 -9.31
CA GLU A 35 1.46 8.32 -10.36
C GLU A 35 1.94 7.88 -11.74
N LYS A 36 3.23 8.06 -12.04
CA LYS A 36 3.80 7.59 -13.30
C LYS A 36 3.58 6.09 -13.52
N ALA A 37 3.83 5.28 -12.52
CA ALA A 37 3.63 3.83 -12.61
C ALA A 37 2.16 3.46 -12.87
N ILE A 38 1.20 4.15 -12.24
CA ILE A 38 -0.23 3.98 -12.49
C ILE A 38 -0.56 4.35 -13.94
N GLN A 39 -0.09 5.51 -14.43
CA GLN A 39 -0.33 5.94 -15.81
C GLN A 39 0.29 4.98 -16.85
N ASP A 40 1.47 4.44 -16.55
CA ASP A 40 2.11 3.44 -17.41
C ASP A 40 1.26 2.15 -17.49
N GLN A 41 0.68 1.68 -16.37
CA GLN A 41 -0.23 0.52 -16.36
C GLN A 41 -1.54 0.80 -17.13
N CYS A 42 -2.11 2.00 -16.98
CA CYS A 42 -3.28 2.40 -17.75
C CYS A 42 -3.00 2.42 -19.27
N SER A 43 -1.86 2.97 -19.64
CA SER A 43 -1.42 3.00 -21.05
C SER A 43 -1.17 1.59 -21.59
N ALA A 44 -0.56 0.72 -20.77
CA ALA A 44 -0.30 -0.67 -21.12
C ALA A 44 -1.61 -1.47 -21.30
N PHE A 45 -2.63 -1.25 -20.45
CA PHE A 45 -3.96 -1.85 -20.62
C PHE A 45 -4.59 -1.42 -21.95
N ASN A 46 -4.61 -0.11 -22.22
CA ASN A 46 -5.18 0.42 -23.45
C ASN A 46 -4.45 -0.06 -24.71
N ALA A 47 -3.15 -0.32 -24.62
CA ALA A 47 -2.36 -0.86 -25.72
C ALA A 47 -2.53 -2.38 -25.92
N ALA A 48 -2.88 -3.12 -24.88
CA ALA A 48 -2.95 -4.59 -24.91
C ALA A 48 -4.26 -5.12 -25.49
N GLN A 49 -5.30 -4.31 -25.62
CA GLN A 49 -6.62 -4.70 -26.11
C GLN A 49 -7.36 -3.48 -26.70
N SER A 50 -8.43 -3.69 -27.46
CA SER A 50 -9.22 -2.65 -28.13
C SER A 50 -10.70 -2.65 -27.73
N GLU A 51 -11.09 -3.52 -26.80
CA GLU A 51 -12.48 -3.70 -26.39
C GLU A 51 -12.92 -2.60 -25.40
N HIS A 52 -12.05 -2.24 -24.46
CA HIS A 52 -12.33 -1.23 -23.45
C HIS A 52 -11.23 -0.18 -23.43
N HIS A 53 -11.56 1.02 -22.95
CA HIS A 53 -10.58 2.10 -22.77
C HIS A 53 -10.63 2.62 -21.33
N VAL A 54 -9.50 2.67 -20.64
CA VAL A 54 -9.41 3.26 -19.29
C VAL A 54 -8.80 4.66 -19.36
N THR A 55 -9.49 5.62 -18.73
CA THR A 55 -8.97 6.97 -18.46
C THR A 55 -8.60 7.06 -16.99
N CYS A 56 -7.31 7.21 -16.70
CA CYS A 56 -6.77 7.28 -15.35
C CYS A 56 -6.54 8.73 -14.92
N VAL A 57 -7.23 9.17 -13.87
CA VAL A 57 -7.27 10.57 -13.45
C VAL A 57 -6.68 10.73 -12.04
N GLY A 58 -5.54 11.37 -11.94
CA GLY A 58 -4.90 11.74 -10.67
C GLY A 58 -5.68 12.83 -9.95
N GLN A 59 -6.02 12.60 -8.68
CA GLN A 59 -6.78 13.54 -7.87
C GLN A 59 -5.92 14.34 -6.88
N GLY A 60 -4.62 14.05 -6.80
CA GLY A 60 -3.68 14.63 -5.85
C GLY A 60 -3.35 13.66 -4.72
N SER A 61 -3.60 14.03 -3.44
CA SER A 61 -3.42 13.09 -2.33
C SER A 61 -4.62 12.16 -2.12
N TYR A 62 -4.46 11.15 -1.27
CA TYR A 62 -5.58 10.26 -0.89
C TYR A 62 -6.74 11.03 -0.27
N GLU A 63 -6.48 11.99 0.61
CA GLU A 63 -7.50 12.83 1.28
C GLU A 63 -8.26 13.69 0.27
N VAL A 64 -7.54 14.30 -0.67
CA VAL A 64 -8.16 15.10 -1.75
C VAL A 64 -9.00 14.20 -2.67
N SER A 65 -8.50 13.02 -3.01
CA SER A 65 -9.23 12.03 -3.80
C SER A 65 -10.53 11.61 -3.10
N MET A 66 -10.47 11.34 -1.79
CA MET A 66 -11.62 10.99 -0.97
C MET A 66 -12.68 12.09 -0.96
N GLN A 67 -12.28 13.34 -0.69
CA GLN A 67 -13.21 14.47 -0.67
C GLN A 67 -13.90 14.67 -2.01
N LYS A 68 -13.14 14.58 -3.11
CA LYS A 68 -13.69 14.69 -4.47
C LYS A 68 -14.65 13.53 -4.79
N ALA A 69 -14.30 12.30 -4.38
CA ALA A 69 -15.14 11.13 -4.61
C ALA A 69 -16.50 11.25 -3.88
N ILE A 70 -16.49 11.71 -2.63
CA ILE A 70 -17.72 11.96 -1.86
C ILE A 70 -18.60 13.00 -2.58
N ALA A 71 -18.01 14.11 -3.03
CA ALA A 71 -18.74 15.14 -3.75
C ALA A 71 -19.30 14.63 -5.10
N ALA A 72 -18.49 13.88 -5.86
CA ALA A 72 -18.87 13.31 -7.14
C ALA A 72 -19.98 12.24 -6.99
N PHE A 73 -19.91 11.39 -5.96
CA PHE A 73 -20.93 10.39 -5.66
C PHE A 73 -22.29 11.05 -5.38
N ARG A 74 -22.31 12.10 -4.55
CA ARG A 74 -23.54 12.89 -4.28
C ARG A 74 -24.12 13.54 -5.53
N ALA A 75 -23.27 13.86 -6.52
CA ALA A 75 -23.66 14.47 -7.79
C ALA A 75 -23.95 13.45 -8.90
N ASN A 76 -23.86 12.14 -8.64
CA ASN A 76 -23.91 11.06 -9.64
C ASN A 76 -22.91 11.28 -10.81
N LYS A 77 -21.66 11.71 -10.47
CA LYS A 77 -20.56 11.98 -11.42
C LYS A 77 -19.25 11.29 -11.00
N HIS A 78 -19.36 10.25 -10.20
CA HIS A 78 -18.22 9.49 -9.73
C HIS A 78 -17.73 8.49 -10.79
N PRO A 79 -16.44 8.09 -10.79
CA PRO A 79 -15.89 7.10 -11.70
C PRO A 79 -16.38 5.69 -11.34
N VAL A 80 -16.28 4.74 -12.28
CA VAL A 80 -16.60 3.33 -11.99
C VAL A 80 -15.54 2.68 -11.08
N LEU A 81 -14.28 3.13 -11.17
CA LEU A 81 -13.19 2.66 -10.32
C LEU A 81 -12.59 3.80 -9.52
N ILE A 82 -12.38 3.54 -8.24
CA ILE A 82 -11.69 4.47 -7.36
C ILE A 82 -10.63 3.76 -6.52
N GLN A 83 -9.44 4.34 -6.47
CA GLN A 83 -8.44 3.97 -5.51
C GLN A 83 -8.73 4.66 -4.17
N PHE A 84 -8.86 3.86 -3.12
CA PHE A 84 -9.13 4.38 -1.78
C PHE A 84 -8.15 3.79 -0.78
N PHE A 85 -7.66 4.63 0.12
CA PHE A 85 -6.65 4.23 1.10
C PHE A 85 -7.28 3.50 2.30
N ASP A 86 -6.43 2.84 3.08
CA ASP A 86 -6.80 1.98 4.20
C ASP A 86 -7.68 2.67 5.25
N ALA A 87 -7.32 3.86 5.71
CA ALA A 87 -8.05 4.59 6.76
C ALA A 87 -9.50 4.96 6.37
N GLY A 88 -9.78 5.19 5.08
CA GLY A 88 -11.14 5.52 4.60
C GLY A 88 -12.03 4.32 4.29
N THR A 89 -11.51 3.10 4.46
CA THR A 89 -12.17 1.87 4.01
C THR A 89 -13.50 1.59 4.72
N LEU A 90 -13.55 1.77 6.04
CA LEU A 90 -14.77 1.48 6.81
C LEU A 90 -15.94 2.36 6.37
N ASP A 91 -15.71 3.66 6.23
CA ASP A 91 -16.75 4.61 5.77
C ASP A 91 -17.27 4.23 4.40
N LEU A 92 -16.37 3.84 3.49
CA LEU A 92 -16.74 3.44 2.14
C LEU A 92 -17.56 2.14 2.15
N MET A 93 -17.19 1.15 2.97
CA MET A 93 -17.94 -0.10 3.13
C MET A 93 -19.33 0.11 3.74
N LEU A 94 -19.48 1.07 4.65
CA LEU A 94 -20.74 1.40 5.33
C LEU A 94 -21.64 2.34 4.49
N SER A 95 -21.08 3.07 3.53
CA SER A 95 -21.79 4.10 2.75
C SER A 95 -22.78 3.55 1.72
N ASP A 96 -22.76 2.25 1.46
CA ASP A 96 -23.49 1.60 0.34
C ASP A 96 -23.12 2.14 -1.07
N ALA A 97 -21.99 2.85 -1.18
CA ALA A 97 -21.54 3.44 -2.45
C ALA A 97 -20.72 2.48 -3.33
N VAL A 98 -20.28 1.35 -2.79
CA VAL A 98 -19.41 0.39 -3.46
C VAL A 98 -20.01 -1.00 -3.54
N VAL A 99 -19.59 -1.77 -4.53
CA VAL A 99 -19.94 -3.18 -4.68
C VAL A 99 -18.77 -4.02 -4.15
N PRO A 100 -19.01 -5.05 -3.32
CA PRO A 100 -17.93 -5.96 -2.94
C PRO A 100 -17.27 -6.57 -4.19
N VAL A 101 -15.95 -6.39 -4.33
CA VAL A 101 -15.22 -6.90 -5.49
C VAL A 101 -15.37 -8.42 -5.65
N GLN A 102 -15.51 -9.12 -4.54
CA GLN A 102 -15.72 -10.56 -4.50
C GLN A 102 -17.05 -11.01 -5.15
N ASP A 103 -18.08 -10.14 -5.13
CA ASP A 103 -19.36 -10.43 -5.78
C ASP A 103 -19.30 -10.18 -7.31
N VAL A 104 -18.46 -9.23 -7.72
CA VAL A 104 -18.27 -8.87 -9.14
C VAL A 104 -17.28 -9.80 -9.84
N LEU A 105 -16.30 -10.32 -9.11
CA LEU A 105 -15.24 -11.21 -9.58
C LEU A 105 -15.23 -12.52 -8.78
N PRO A 106 -16.29 -13.35 -8.86
CA PRO A 106 -16.45 -14.54 -8.03
C PRO A 106 -15.43 -15.65 -8.34
N ASP A 107 -14.88 -15.68 -9.55
CA ASP A 107 -13.93 -16.70 -10.01
C ASP A 107 -12.48 -16.40 -9.64
N VAL A 108 -12.23 -15.23 -9.03
CA VAL A 108 -10.88 -14.84 -8.59
C VAL A 108 -10.52 -15.61 -7.33
N ARG A 109 -9.32 -16.20 -7.32
CA ARG A 109 -8.76 -16.86 -6.14
C ARG A 109 -8.27 -15.80 -5.13
N TRP A 110 -9.21 -15.25 -4.37
CA TRP A 110 -8.90 -14.23 -3.34
C TRP A 110 -8.03 -14.76 -2.21
N ASP A 111 -7.98 -16.08 -2.00
CA ASP A 111 -7.07 -16.76 -1.08
C ASP A 111 -5.59 -16.68 -1.52
N ASN A 112 -5.32 -16.46 -2.80
CA ASN A 112 -3.97 -16.19 -3.31
C ASN A 112 -3.44 -14.81 -2.89
N TYR A 113 -4.30 -13.89 -2.48
CA TYR A 113 -3.87 -12.58 -1.97
C TYR A 113 -3.27 -12.72 -0.57
N ILE A 114 -2.17 -11.99 -0.33
CA ILE A 114 -1.49 -11.96 0.95
C ILE A 114 -2.47 -11.46 2.02
N ALA A 115 -2.64 -12.23 3.09
CA ALA A 115 -3.61 -11.93 4.14
C ALA A 115 -3.47 -10.49 4.70
N GLY A 116 -2.21 -10.00 4.80
CA GLY A 116 -1.92 -8.62 5.20
C GLY A 116 -2.50 -7.57 4.26
N ALA A 117 -2.40 -7.81 2.96
CA ALA A 117 -2.91 -6.88 1.95
C ALA A 117 -4.45 -6.83 1.91
N ARG A 118 -5.13 -7.92 2.33
CA ARG A 118 -6.60 -7.97 2.37
C ARG A 118 -7.21 -7.38 3.65
N ALA A 119 -6.47 -7.42 4.74
CA ALA A 119 -6.99 -7.28 6.11
C ALA A 119 -7.85 -6.02 6.34
N TYR A 120 -7.52 -4.89 5.73
CA TYR A 120 -8.31 -3.65 5.83
C TYR A 120 -9.58 -3.66 4.99
N TYR A 121 -9.57 -4.39 3.87
CA TYR A 121 -10.58 -4.28 2.80
C TYR A 121 -11.63 -5.40 2.87
N GLU A 122 -11.56 -6.25 3.89
CA GLU A 122 -12.53 -7.33 4.12
C GLU A 122 -13.32 -7.11 5.41
N THR A 123 -14.56 -7.60 5.45
CA THR A 123 -15.38 -7.63 6.68
C THR A 123 -14.79 -8.61 7.68
N SER A 124 -15.30 -8.59 8.94
CA SER A 124 -15.00 -9.63 9.94
C SER A 124 -15.39 -11.04 9.47
N GLY A 125 -16.39 -11.15 8.60
CA GLY A 125 -16.78 -12.41 7.95
C GLY A 125 -15.94 -12.79 6.73
N GLY A 126 -14.89 -12.04 6.39
CA GLY A 126 -13.98 -12.33 5.28
C GLY A 126 -14.47 -11.91 3.90
N LYS A 127 -15.55 -11.12 3.80
CA LYS A 127 -16.05 -10.61 2.51
C LYS A 127 -15.20 -9.43 2.05
N LEU A 128 -14.56 -9.57 0.88
CA LEU A 128 -13.63 -8.59 0.33
C LEU A 128 -14.38 -7.53 -0.51
N PHE A 129 -14.18 -6.25 -0.18
CA PHE A 129 -14.82 -5.11 -0.83
C PHE A 129 -14.00 -4.47 -1.94
N ALA A 130 -12.67 -4.58 -1.88
CA ALA A 130 -11.79 -3.96 -2.86
C ALA A 130 -10.69 -4.91 -3.29
N GLN A 131 -10.17 -4.72 -4.51
CA GLN A 131 -8.98 -5.42 -4.97
C GLN A 131 -7.74 -4.76 -4.39
N PRO A 132 -6.93 -5.44 -3.54
CA PRO A 132 -5.63 -4.91 -3.12
C PRO A 132 -4.78 -4.54 -4.34
N TYR A 133 -4.14 -3.35 -4.29
CA TYR A 133 -3.43 -2.82 -5.44
C TYR A 133 -2.03 -2.33 -5.08
N ASN A 134 -1.86 -1.08 -4.70
CA ASN A 134 -0.57 -0.51 -4.34
C ASN A 134 -0.32 -0.63 -2.84
N SER A 135 -0.08 -1.86 -2.41
CA SER A 135 0.14 -2.17 -1.00
C SER A 135 1.57 -1.88 -0.57
N SER A 136 1.72 -1.29 0.58
CA SER A 136 3.00 -1.04 1.24
C SER A 136 2.97 -1.56 2.67
N THR A 137 4.14 -1.59 3.29
CA THR A 137 4.26 -1.71 4.75
C THR A 137 5.38 -0.82 5.24
N LEU A 138 5.48 -0.64 6.56
CA LEU A 138 6.53 0.14 7.15
C LEU A 138 7.85 -0.64 7.15
N LEU A 139 8.90 -0.02 6.64
CA LEU A 139 10.26 -0.55 6.60
C LEU A 139 11.23 0.44 7.24
N PHE A 140 12.38 -0.05 7.65
CA PHE A 140 13.47 0.73 8.21
C PHE A 140 14.53 0.99 7.14
N TYR A 141 14.81 2.25 6.89
CA TYR A 141 15.78 2.74 5.90
C TYR A 141 17.02 3.30 6.58
N THR A 142 18.20 2.91 6.11
CA THR A 142 19.46 3.40 6.65
C THR A 142 20.43 3.84 5.56
N ASN A 143 21.07 4.98 5.78
CA ASN A 143 22.25 5.41 5.04
C ASN A 143 23.47 4.73 5.65
N LYS A 144 23.84 3.57 5.11
CA LYS A 144 25.00 2.79 5.63
C LYS A 144 26.30 3.56 5.56
N THR A 145 26.47 4.42 4.56
CA THR A 145 27.66 5.27 4.42
C THR A 145 27.83 6.18 5.63
N GLU A 146 26.75 6.85 6.07
CA GLU A 146 26.81 7.74 7.24
C GLU A 146 26.94 6.96 8.55
N LEU A 147 26.26 5.81 8.67
CA LEU A 147 26.42 4.90 9.81
C LEU A 147 27.88 4.43 9.96
N GLN A 148 28.52 4.01 8.88
CA GLN A 148 29.94 3.55 8.89
C GLN A 148 30.89 4.68 9.28
N LYS A 149 30.69 5.89 8.79
CA LYS A 149 31.48 7.09 9.21
C LYS A 149 31.40 7.34 10.71
N ALA A 150 30.24 7.04 11.33
CA ALA A 150 30.04 7.16 12.76
C ALA A 150 30.48 5.92 13.57
N GLY A 151 31.14 4.94 12.92
CA GLY A 151 31.58 3.69 13.56
C GLY A 151 30.47 2.69 13.86
N VAL A 152 29.31 2.83 13.18
CA VAL A 152 28.20 1.86 13.26
C VAL A 152 28.33 0.89 12.08
N THR A 153 28.82 -0.31 12.34
CA THR A 153 29.13 -1.32 11.30
C THR A 153 27.97 -2.28 11.03
N LYS A 154 27.06 -2.45 12.00
CA LYS A 154 25.85 -3.27 11.88
C LYS A 154 24.64 -2.38 11.73
N THR A 155 23.75 -2.68 10.77
CA THR A 155 22.45 -2.02 10.67
C THR A 155 21.63 -2.28 11.93
N PRO A 156 21.16 -1.24 12.65
CA PRO A 156 20.33 -1.42 13.84
C PRO A 156 19.02 -2.14 13.52
N ALA A 157 18.55 -2.97 14.44
CA ALA A 157 17.31 -3.75 14.31
C ALA A 157 16.33 -3.52 15.49
N THR A 158 16.83 -2.99 16.61
CA THR A 158 16.03 -2.63 17.77
C THR A 158 16.06 -1.13 18.02
N TRP A 159 15.08 -0.61 18.76
CA TRP A 159 15.04 0.81 19.15
C TRP A 159 16.26 1.18 20.01
N GLU A 160 16.72 0.25 20.86
CA GLU A 160 17.91 0.43 21.68
C GLU A 160 19.16 0.60 20.79
N GLU A 161 19.34 -0.27 19.79
CA GLU A 161 20.44 -0.17 18.81
C GLU A 161 20.34 1.12 17.96
N ILE A 162 19.10 1.53 17.56
CA ILE A 162 18.88 2.78 16.79
C ILE A 162 19.31 4.00 17.60
N ILE A 163 18.95 4.06 18.87
CA ILE A 163 19.29 5.22 19.70
C ILE A 163 20.77 5.24 20.04
N GLU A 164 21.41 4.08 20.23
CA GLU A 164 22.87 4.00 20.34
C GLU A 164 23.57 4.51 19.06
N ALA A 165 23.11 4.05 17.89
CA ALA A 165 23.62 4.50 16.61
C ALA A 165 23.38 6.02 16.41
N ALA A 166 22.21 6.53 16.81
CA ALA A 166 21.89 7.95 16.74
C ALA A 166 22.80 8.81 17.61
N ARG A 167 23.17 8.33 18.81
CA ARG A 167 24.16 9.01 19.67
C ARG A 167 25.54 9.04 19.04
N LYS A 168 25.99 7.93 18.43
CA LYS A 168 27.27 7.87 17.69
C LYS A 168 27.28 8.83 16.49
N LEU A 169 26.20 8.84 15.70
CA LEU A 169 26.03 9.79 14.59
C LEU A 169 26.10 11.24 15.08
N LYS A 170 25.39 11.57 16.14
CA LYS A 170 25.43 12.93 16.73
C LYS A 170 26.84 13.28 17.22
N ALA A 171 27.52 12.38 17.90
CA ALA A 171 28.88 12.58 18.38
C ALA A 171 29.91 12.76 17.24
N SER A 172 29.68 12.14 16.07
CA SER A 172 30.49 12.34 14.87
C SER A 172 30.13 13.64 14.10
N GLY A 173 29.17 14.45 14.60
CA GLY A 173 28.76 15.71 13.99
C GLY A 173 27.61 15.57 13.00
N HIS A 174 26.98 14.39 12.86
CA HIS A 174 25.82 14.24 11.98
C HIS A 174 24.58 14.92 12.57
N ALA A 175 24.02 15.90 11.85
CA ALA A 175 23.02 16.80 12.39
C ALA A 175 21.62 16.18 12.53
N CYS A 176 21.32 15.08 11.82
CA CYS A 176 20.02 14.41 11.83
C CYS A 176 20.18 12.88 11.85
N PRO A 177 20.36 12.27 13.03
CA PRO A 177 20.55 10.83 13.14
C PRO A 177 19.35 10.01 12.65
N PHE A 178 18.14 10.38 13.09
CA PHE A 178 16.89 9.72 12.73
C PHE A 178 15.81 10.75 12.40
N THR A 179 14.93 10.45 11.46
CA THR A 179 13.83 11.33 11.09
C THR A 179 12.50 10.59 10.90
N THR A 180 11.40 11.26 11.20
CA THR A 180 10.02 10.82 10.99
C THR A 180 9.13 12.05 10.79
N ASP A 181 7.92 11.88 10.25
CA ASP A 181 6.92 12.96 10.21
C ASP A 181 6.02 13.00 11.46
N GLY A 182 6.05 11.93 12.28
CA GLY A 182 5.15 11.80 13.44
C GLY A 182 3.72 11.37 13.06
N ASP A 183 3.50 10.95 11.82
CA ASP A 183 2.20 10.44 11.36
C ASP A 183 1.75 9.23 12.17
N THR A 184 0.47 9.19 12.56
CA THR A 184 -0.10 8.16 13.43
C THR A 184 0.04 6.76 12.87
N TRP A 185 -0.04 6.59 11.55
CA TRP A 185 0.17 5.30 10.91
C TRP A 185 1.58 4.73 11.22
N ARG A 186 2.64 5.58 11.23
CA ARG A 186 4.01 5.15 11.53
C ARG A 186 4.28 4.95 13.00
N VAL A 187 4.01 6.01 13.80
CA VAL A 187 4.47 6.06 15.20
C VAL A 187 3.53 5.39 16.19
N LEU A 188 2.29 5.10 15.80
CA LEU A 188 1.29 4.47 16.65
C LEU A 188 0.79 3.14 16.07
N GLU A 189 0.18 3.15 14.87
CA GLU A 189 -0.47 1.95 14.33
C GLU A 189 0.53 0.85 13.98
N GLN A 190 1.51 1.15 13.15
CA GLN A 190 2.58 0.21 12.79
C GLN A 190 3.39 -0.22 13.99
N PHE A 191 3.66 0.71 14.93
CA PHE A 191 4.34 0.39 16.17
C PHE A 191 3.55 -0.61 17.01
N SER A 192 2.27 -0.32 17.25
CA SER A 192 1.40 -1.15 18.08
C SER A 192 1.22 -2.55 17.48
N ALA A 193 0.93 -2.63 16.18
CA ALA A 193 0.73 -3.91 15.50
C ALA A 193 1.95 -4.83 15.65
N ARG A 194 3.16 -4.34 15.30
CA ARG A 194 4.37 -5.18 15.36
C ARG A 194 4.80 -5.57 16.76
N HIS A 195 4.33 -4.84 17.80
CA HIS A 195 4.57 -5.17 19.22
C HIS A 195 3.41 -5.93 19.88
N GLY A 196 2.35 -6.29 19.12
CA GLY A 196 1.20 -7.03 19.65
C GLY A 196 0.31 -6.22 20.59
N LEU A 197 0.27 -4.90 20.44
CA LEU A 197 -0.44 -3.98 21.34
C LEU A 197 -1.76 -3.51 20.72
N PRO A 198 -2.87 -3.49 21.47
CA PRO A 198 -4.11 -2.89 21.00
C PRO A 198 -3.99 -1.35 20.94
N ILE A 199 -4.61 -0.75 19.93
CA ILE A 199 -4.81 0.69 19.82
C ILE A 199 -6.17 1.07 20.37
N ALA A 200 -7.19 0.25 20.05
CA ALA A 200 -8.54 0.41 20.51
C ALA A 200 -9.11 -0.90 21.07
N SER A 201 -10.15 -0.79 21.89
CA SER A 201 -10.96 -1.91 22.36
C SER A 201 -11.68 -2.62 21.21
N ARG A 202 -12.42 -3.68 21.50
CA ARG A 202 -13.16 -4.45 20.46
C ARG A 202 -12.25 -4.92 19.32
N HIS A 203 -11.04 -5.44 19.65
CA HIS A 203 -10.04 -5.84 18.66
C HIS A 203 -9.81 -4.76 17.57
N ASN A 204 -9.44 -3.56 18.03
CA ASN A 204 -9.24 -2.37 17.20
C ASN A 204 -10.48 -1.96 16.38
N GLY A 205 -11.69 -2.18 16.91
CA GLY A 205 -12.97 -1.81 16.29
C GLY A 205 -13.56 -2.86 15.36
N TYR A 206 -12.97 -4.05 15.22
CA TYR A 206 -13.52 -5.10 14.37
C TYR A 206 -14.77 -5.77 14.95
N ASP A 207 -14.92 -5.78 16.28
CA ASP A 207 -16.04 -6.43 16.97
C ASP A 207 -17.15 -5.46 17.41
N GLY A 208 -17.07 -4.20 17.00
CA GLY A 208 -18.14 -3.21 17.29
C GLY A 208 -17.72 -1.78 17.02
N LEU A 209 -18.70 -0.96 16.65
CA LEU A 209 -18.51 0.48 16.39
C LEU A 209 -18.42 1.32 17.67
N ASP A 210 -18.64 0.70 18.84
CA ASP A 210 -18.51 1.29 20.18
C ASP A 210 -17.09 1.13 20.75
N ALA A 211 -16.11 0.93 19.89
CA ALA A 211 -14.72 0.82 20.31
C ALA A 211 -14.16 2.17 20.75
N GLU A 212 -13.29 2.12 21.77
CA GLU A 212 -12.63 3.27 22.34
C GLU A 212 -11.11 3.13 22.24
N TYR A 213 -10.39 4.24 22.10
CA TYR A 213 -8.94 4.24 22.11
C TYR A 213 -8.39 3.81 23.47
N VAL A 214 -7.46 2.84 23.46
CA VAL A 214 -6.81 2.29 24.66
C VAL A 214 -5.28 2.38 24.62
N PHE A 215 -4.69 2.88 23.52
CA PHE A 215 -3.22 2.92 23.34
C PHE A 215 -2.49 3.69 24.46
N ASN A 216 -3.15 4.65 25.12
CA ASN A 216 -2.61 5.42 26.24
C ASN A 216 -2.34 4.56 27.49
N THR A 217 -2.91 3.36 27.57
CA THR A 217 -2.68 2.38 28.65
C THR A 217 -1.65 1.30 28.27
N THR A 218 -1.14 1.33 27.04
CA THR A 218 -0.18 0.36 26.51
C THR A 218 1.24 0.93 26.43
N PHE A 219 2.21 0.09 26.08
CA PHE A 219 3.58 0.53 25.84
C PHE A 219 3.71 1.53 24.67
N ALA A 220 2.70 1.64 23.81
CA ALA A 220 2.68 2.64 22.73
C ALA A 220 2.78 4.07 23.28
N ALA A 221 2.12 4.38 24.41
CA ALA A 221 2.25 5.69 25.06
C ALA A 221 3.70 5.97 25.50
N LYS A 222 4.40 4.96 26.00
CA LYS A 222 5.82 5.10 26.39
C LYS A 222 6.71 5.32 25.17
N HIS A 223 6.44 4.63 24.05
CA HIS A 223 7.17 4.86 22.80
C HIS A 223 6.99 6.30 22.29
N LEU A 224 5.76 6.81 22.28
CA LEU A 224 5.49 8.20 21.87
C LEU A 224 6.24 9.20 22.79
N GLN A 225 6.26 8.94 24.09
CA GLN A 225 7.05 9.77 25.02
C GLN A 225 8.56 9.67 24.72
N ASN A 226 9.07 8.48 24.43
CA ASN A 226 10.47 8.30 24.04
C ASN A 226 10.82 9.12 22.77
N LEU A 227 9.97 9.14 21.74
CA LEU A 227 10.18 9.96 20.54
C LEU A 227 10.27 11.45 20.89
N VAL A 228 9.41 11.96 21.80
CA VAL A 228 9.47 13.34 22.29
C VAL A 228 10.80 13.61 22.99
N ASP A 229 11.25 12.71 23.85
CA ASP A 229 12.47 12.89 24.63
C ASP A 229 13.72 12.79 23.72
N TRP A 230 13.77 11.85 22.79
CA TRP A 230 14.84 11.74 21.79
C TRP A 230 14.89 12.95 20.83
N ARG A 231 13.72 13.55 20.54
CA ARG A 231 13.70 14.82 19.79
C ARG A 231 14.33 15.95 20.60
N LYS A 232 14.02 16.07 21.91
CA LYS A 232 14.69 17.05 22.79
C LYS A 232 16.19 16.81 22.91
N GLU A 233 16.63 15.55 22.89
CA GLU A 233 18.04 15.18 22.83
C GLU A 233 18.68 15.48 21.45
N GLY A 234 17.90 15.83 20.42
CA GLY A 234 18.38 16.04 19.05
C GLY A 234 18.78 14.76 18.31
N LEU A 235 18.27 13.60 18.72
CA LEU A 235 18.47 12.30 18.08
C LEU A 235 17.42 12.03 17.02
N VAL A 236 16.21 12.55 17.20
CA VAL A 236 15.07 12.45 16.29
C VAL A 236 14.69 13.82 15.78
N LYS A 237 14.39 13.93 14.48
CA LYS A 237 13.88 15.13 13.84
C LYS A 237 12.54 14.87 13.16
N LEU A 238 11.62 15.83 13.28
CA LEU A 238 10.38 15.89 12.50
C LEU A 238 10.57 16.72 11.24
N ASN A 239 9.56 16.73 10.36
CA ASN A 239 9.56 17.54 9.12
C ASN A 239 10.07 18.98 9.35
N ALA A 240 9.50 19.67 10.35
CA ALA A 240 9.85 21.07 10.65
C ALA A 240 11.27 21.28 11.20
N ASP A 241 11.93 20.21 11.66
CA ASP A 241 13.30 20.28 12.22
C ASP A 241 14.36 20.04 11.12
N THR A 242 13.95 19.62 9.92
CA THR A 242 14.84 19.35 8.79
C THR A 242 14.95 20.53 7.86
N LYS A 243 16.10 20.68 7.20
CA LYS A 243 16.31 21.74 6.18
C LYS A 243 15.42 21.50 4.95
N ALA A 244 15.17 20.24 4.63
CA ALA A 244 14.33 19.86 3.51
C ALA A 244 12.83 20.10 3.76
N GLY A 245 12.41 20.34 5.01
CA GLY A 245 11.00 20.52 5.39
C GLY A 245 10.11 19.26 5.23
N ASN A 246 10.74 18.13 4.91
CA ASN A 246 10.09 16.83 4.73
C ASN A 246 11.09 15.73 5.09
N PHE A 247 10.65 14.76 5.91
CA PHE A 247 11.54 13.72 6.44
C PHE A 247 12.11 12.78 5.35
N THR A 248 11.30 12.42 4.34
CA THR A 248 11.77 11.60 3.21
C THR A 248 12.78 12.36 2.35
N ALA A 249 12.54 13.63 2.07
CA ALA A 249 13.49 14.47 1.33
C ALA A 249 14.79 14.67 2.13
N ALA A 250 14.71 14.86 3.44
CA ALA A 250 15.89 14.96 4.31
C ALA A 250 16.72 13.67 4.31
N PHE A 251 16.09 12.51 4.33
CA PHE A 251 16.79 11.23 4.16
C PHE A 251 17.41 11.12 2.77
N ASN A 252 16.66 11.39 1.72
CA ASN A 252 17.07 11.26 0.32
C ASN A 252 18.24 12.20 -0.05
N THR A 253 18.38 13.33 0.62
CA THR A 253 19.51 14.25 0.42
C THR A 253 20.74 13.91 1.27
N GLY A 254 20.62 12.91 2.17
CA GLY A 254 21.68 12.56 3.13
C GLY A 254 21.73 13.50 4.34
N GLU A 255 20.77 14.43 4.49
CA GLU A 255 20.65 15.24 5.71
C GLU A 255 20.37 14.38 6.93
N CYS A 256 19.54 13.34 6.79
CA CYS A 256 19.23 12.38 7.84
C CYS A 256 19.76 10.98 7.51
N ALA A 257 20.26 10.25 8.52
CA ALA A 257 20.90 8.95 8.35
C ALA A 257 19.97 7.74 8.43
N MET A 258 18.88 7.85 9.16
CA MET A 258 17.91 6.78 9.39
C MET A 258 16.47 7.30 9.33
N MET A 259 15.55 6.46 8.86
CA MET A 259 14.10 6.72 8.92
C MET A 259 13.28 5.43 8.93
N GLU A 260 12.07 5.48 9.46
CA GLU A 260 11.01 4.53 9.13
C GLU A 260 10.12 5.12 8.04
N ASN A 261 9.87 4.37 6.97
CA ASN A 261 9.00 4.85 5.89
C ASN A 261 8.30 3.69 5.16
N SER A 262 7.27 4.04 4.40
CA SER A 262 6.58 3.12 3.49
C SER A 262 7.55 2.45 2.53
N SER A 263 7.34 1.16 2.24
CA SER A 263 8.07 0.46 1.18
C SER A 263 7.94 1.16 -0.17
N GLY A 264 6.79 1.83 -0.44
CA GLY A 264 6.56 2.62 -1.65
C GLY A 264 7.49 3.83 -1.84
N SER A 265 8.28 4.19 -0.84
CA SER A 265 9.31 5.23 -0.94
C SER A 265 10.65 4.73 -1.49
N TYR A 266 10.79 3.40 -1.66
CA TYR A 266 12.09 2.77 -1.94
C TYR A 266 12.73 3.27 -3.25
N SER A 267 11.99 3.24 -4.36
CA SER A 267 12.58 3.60 -5.66
C SER A 267 13.06 5.05 -5.72
N ALA A 268 12.33 5.97 -5.07
CA ALA A 268 12.76 7.36 -4.97
C ALA A 268 14.03 7.50 -4.11
N SER A 269 14.10 6.79 -2.98
CA SER A 269 15.28 6.81 -2.10
C SER A 269 16.49 6.15 -2.75
N ALA A 270 16.30 5.00 -3.42
CA ALA A 270 17.37 4.30 -4.13
C ALA A 270 17.98 5.17 -5.24
N LYS A 271 17.12 5.82 -6.04
CA LYS A 271 17.56 6.76 -7.08
C LYS A 271 18.32 7.97 -6.50
N ALA A 272 17.86 8.51 -5.39
CA ALA A 272 18.51 9.66 -4.74
C ALA A 272 19.90 9.30 -4.17
N PHE A 273 20.09 8.03 -3.77
CA PHE A 273 21.34 7.54 -3.20
C PHE A 273 22.34 7.06 -4.26
N GLU A 274 21.90 6.81 -5.49
CA GLU A 274 22.72 6.27 -6.56
C GLU A 274 24.02 7.09 -6.75
N GLY A 275 25.16 6.40 -6.68
CA GLY A 275 26.48 7.00 -6.82
C GLY A 275 26.94 7.89 -5.64
N LYS A 276 26.16 8.02 -4.56
CA LYS A 276 26.46 8.90 -3.41
C LYS A 276 26.53 8.15 -2.09
N TYR A 277 25.54 7.30 -1.81
CA TYR A 277 25.37 6.61 -0.54
C TYR A 277 24.97 5.15 -0.74
N GLU A 278 25.27 4.32 0.25
CA GLU A 278 24.78 2.94 0.30
C GLU A 278 23.48 2.88 1.08
N LEU A 279 22.37 2.53 0.39
CA LEU A 279 21.07 2.34 0.98
C LEU A 279 20.93 0.92 1.54
N SER A 280 20.39 0.79 2.76
CA SER A 280 19.89 -0.48 3.29
C SER A 280 18.45 -0.34 3.72
N VAL A 281 17.66 -1.40 3.50
CA VAL A 281 16.27 -1.48 3.91
C VAL A 281 16.07 -2.80 4.66
N GLY A 282 15.38 -2.73 5.79
CA GLY A 282 15.07 -3.86 6.64
C GLY A 282 13.68 -3.76 7.26
N MET A 283 13.30 -4.77 8.04
CA MET A 283 12.06 -4.73 8.81
C MET A 283 12.10 -3.56 9.81
N ALA A 284 10.93 -2.96 10.07
CA ALA A 284 10.76 -1.93 11.08
C ALA A 284 11.23 -2.42 12.46
N PRO A 285 11.90 -1.57 13.27
CA PRO A 285 12.56 -1.97 14.51
C PRO A 285 11.59 -2.40 15.59
N MET A 286 12.08 -3.24 16.49
CA MET A 286 11.38 -3.69 17.70
C MET A 286 12.06 -3.13 18.94
N TYR A 287 11.36 -3.08 20.08
CA TYR A 287 12.04 -3.03 21.36
C TYR A 287 12.51 -4.43 21.79
N GLU A 288 13.64 -4.48 22.47
CA GLU A 288 14.14 -5.73 23.04
C GLU A 288 13.13 -6.34 24.03
N GLY A 289 13.03 -7.66 24.06
CA GLY A 289 12.12 -8.40 24.92
C GLY A 289 10.67 -8.53 24.39
N TYR A 290 10.33 -7.88 23.27
CA TYR A 290 9.03 -8.05 22.63
C TYR A 290 9.08 -9.12 21.55
N ALA A 291 8.06 -9.98 21.50
CA ALA A 291 7.84 -10.84 20.34
C ALA A 291 7.39 -10.01 19.13
N ARG A 292 7.94 -10.30 17.96
CA ARG A 292 7.55 -9.63 16.72
C ARG A 292 6.20 -10.15 16.23
N HIS A 293 5.30 -9.22 15.94
CA HIS A 293 4.06 -9.46 15.21
C HIS A 293 4.10 -8.79 13.83
N ASN A 294 3.01 -8.95 13.07
CA ASN A 294 2.88 -8.41 11.73
C ASN A 294 2.95 -6.88 11.72
N THR A 295 3.53 -6.34 10.65
CA THR A 295 3.27 -4.95 10.26
C THR A 295 1.92 -4.85 9.52
N LEU A 296 1.35 -3.64 9.52
CA LEU A 296 0.11 -3.36 8.79
C LEU A 296 0.39 -3.08 7.32
N VAL A 297 -0.59 -3.37 6.48
CA VAL A 297 -0.61 -2.84 5.12
C VAL A 297 -0.84 -1.33 5.19
N GLY A 298 -0.21 -0.60 4.30
CA GLY A 298 -0.54 0.78 3.97
C GLY A 298 -0.80 0.89 2.48
N GLY A 299 -1.14 2.07 2.01
CA GLY A 299 -1.42 2.33 0.62
C GLY A 299 -2.91 2.24 0.28
N ALA A 300 -3.28 1.60 -0.83
CA ALA A 300 -4.66 1.64 -1.28
C ALA A 300 -5.08 0.41 -2.07
N SER A 301 -6.39 0.21 -2.14
CA SER A 301 -7.06 -0.79 -2.96
C SER A 301 -8.02 -0.13 -3.95
N ILE A 302 -8.43 -0.86 -4.97
CA ILE A 302 -9.35 -0.36 -5.99
C ILE A 302 -10.75 -0.90 -5.72
N TYR A 303 -11.71 0.01 -5.60
CA TYR A 303 -13.12 -0.25 -5.40
C TYR A 303 -13.90 -0.07 -6.69
N ILE A 304 -14.96 -0.87 -6.85
CA ILE A 304 -15.97 -0.71 -7.89
C ILE A 304 -17.12 0.10 -7.29
N MET A 305 -17.41 1.24 -7.89
CA MET A 305 -18.51 2.11 -7.44
C MET A 305 -19.87 1.62 -7.97
N LYS A 306 -20.93 1.81 -7.19
CA LYS A 306 -22.32 1.55 -7.63
C LYS A 306 -22.80 2.61 -8.61
N GLY A 307 -23.87 2.30 -9.34
CA GLY A 307 -24.58 3.25 -10.20
C GLY A 307 -24.10 3.29 -11.65
N HIS A 308 -23.18 2.42 -12.03
CA HIS A 308 -22.64 2.30 -13.38
C HIS A 308 -23.37 1.22 -14.19
N ASP A 309 -23.36 1.34 -15.52
CA ASP A 309 -23.97 0.37 -16.41
C ASP A 309 -23.14 -0.92 -16.51
N LYS A 310 -23.73 -1.94 -17.14
CA LYS A 310 -23.08 -3.25 -17.28
C LYS A 310 -21.80 -3.17 -18.09
N ALA A 311 -21.73 -2.32 -19.12
CA ALA A 311 -20.55 -2.23 -19.97
C ALA A 311 -19.37 -1.60 -19.21
N GLU A 312 -19.63 -0.54 -18.43
CA GLU A 312 -18.63 0.08 -17.57
C GLU A 312 -18.11 -0.90 -16.51
N VAL A 313 -19.00 -1.71 -15.90
CA VAL A 313 -18.60 -2.74 -14.93
C VAL A 313 -17.77 -3.84 -15.59
N GLU A 314 -18.10 -4.30 -16.80
CA GLU A 314 -17.29 -5.28 -17.52
C GLU A 314 -15.92 -4.71 -17.90
N GLY A 315 -15.85 -3.46 -18.35
CA GLY A 315 -14.58 -2.76 -18.57
C GLY A 315 -13.74 -2.63 -17.30
N ALA A 316 -14.36 -2.31 -16.17
CA ALA A 316 -13.72 -2.26 -14.86
C ALA A 316 -13.15 -3.63 -14.45
N LYS A 317 -13.90 -4.72 -14.66
CA LYS A 317 -13.43 -6.10 -14.43
C LYS A 317 -12.20 -6.41 -15.27
N ALA A 318 -12.24 -6.10 -16.56
CA ALA A 318 -11.12 -6.34 -17.49
C ALA A 318 -9.85 -5.59 -17.02
N PHE A 319 -9.98 -4.35 -16.55
CA PHE A 319 -8.86 -3.58 -16.03
C PHE A 319 -8.32 -4.14 -14.70
N LEU A 320 -9.20 -4.53 -13.77
CA LEU A 320 -8.80 -5.19 -12.53
C LEU A 320 -8.11 -6.53 -12.80
N ASP A 321 -8.58 -7.31 -13.78
CA ASP A 321 -7.95 -8.56 -14.23
C ASP A 321 -6.56 -8.32 -14.82
N PHE A 322 -6.38 -7.23 -15.56
CA PHE A 322 -5.08 -6.84 -16.08
C PHE A 322 -4.11 -6.48 -14.95
N LEU A 323 -4.54 -5.64 -14.00
CA LEU A 323 -3.68 -5.17 -12.90
C LEU A 323 -3.21 -6.29 -11.95
N ARG A 324 -4.00 -7.36 -11.77
CA ARG A 324 -3.61 -8.48 -10.90
C ARG A 324 -2.68 -9.50 -11.54
N ARG A 325 -2.39 -9.40 -12.83
CA ARG A 325 -1.43 -10.28 -13.50
C ARG A 325 -0.06 -10.15 -12.85
N PRO A 326 0.69 -11.26 -12.69
CA PRO A 326 2.01 -11.23 -12.06
C PRO A 326 2.95 -10.19 -12.65
N GLU A 327 2.98 -10.05 -13.98
CA GLU A 327 3.83 -9.09 -14.67
C GLU A 327 3.48 -7.62 -14.33
N GLN A 328 2.20 -7.31 -14.10
CA GLN A 328 1.77 -5.98 -13.71
C GLN A 328 2.13 -5.65 -12.26
N GLN A 329 2.01 -6.62 -11.38
CA GLN A 329 2.44 -6.46 -9.97
C GLN A 329 3.98 -6.37 -9.87
N MET A 330 4.72 -7.20 -10.62
CA MET A 330 6.19 -7.11 -10.72
C MET A 330 6.63 -5.73 -11.23
N PHE A 331 5.95 -5.21 -12.25
CA PHE A 331 6.19 -3.85 -12.75
C PHE A 331 5.97 -2.80 -11.66
N LEU A 332 4.83 -2.83 -10.97
CA LEU A 332 4.53 -1.86 -9.92
C LEU A 332 5.54 -1.92 -8.77
N THR A 333 5.91 -3.12 -8.33
CA THR A 333 6.94 -3.34 -7.31
C THR A 333 8.28 -2.75 -7.74
N ALA A 334 8.74 -3.07 -8.95
CA ALA A 334 10.02 -2.59 -9.46
C ALA A 334 10.05 -1.06 -9.65
N ALA A 335 8.94 -0.47 -10.10
CA ALA A 335 8.85 0.96 -10.36
C ALA A 335 8.77 1.79 -9.08
N THR A 336 8.22 1.25 -7.99
CA THR A 336 7.88 2.03 -6.79
C THR A 336 8.52 1.52 -5.50
N GLY A 337 8.60 0.21 -5.32
CA GLY A 337 8.93 -0.46 -4.06
C GLY A 337 7.69 -0.90 -3.28
N TYR A 338 6.47 -0.74 -3.82
CA TYR A 338 5.29 -1.40 -3.25
C TYR A 338 5.48 -2.91 -3.21
N VAL A 339 4.90 -3.56 -2.22
CA VAL A 339 5.00 -5.01 -2.08
C VAL A 339 3.98 -5.71 -3.00
N PRO A 340 4.30 -6.86 -3.56
CA PRO A 340 3.33 -7.68 -4.27
C PRO A 340 2.14 -8.01 -3.38
N VAL A 341 0.95 -8.11 -3.96
CA VAL A 341 -0.29 -8.37 -3.21
C VAL A 341 -0.76 -9.82 -3.32
N THR A 342 -0.14 -10.63 -4.20
CA THR A 342 -0.45 -12.06 -4.36
C THR A 342 0.78 -12.95 -4.19
N ASN A 343 0.57 -14.18 -3.72
CA ASN A 343 1.67 -15.12 -3.42
C ASN A 343 2.41 -15.58 -4.68
N ASP A 344 1.71 -15.75 -5.81
CA ASP A 344 2.29 -16.20 -7.10
C ASP A 344 3.25 -15.18 -7.72
N VAL A 345 3.17 -13.91 -7.36
CA VAL A 345 4.12 -12.90 -7.83
C VAL A 345 5.51 -13.11 -7.24
N MET A 346 5.61 -13.55 -5.99
CA MET A 346 6.91 -13.89 -5.41
C MET A 346 7.57 -15.06 -6.14
N ASP A 347 6.77 -16.06 -6.54
CA ASP A 347 7.24 -17.16 -7.36
C ASP A 347 7.69 -16.67 -8.75
N ALA A 348 6.96 -15.72 -9.34
CA ALA A 348 7.32 -15.12 -10.62
C ALA A 348 8.63 -14.33 -10.54
N ILE A 349 8.84 -13.55 -9.48
CA ILE A 349 10.10 -12.85 -9.22
C ILE A 349 11.26 -13.87 -9.06
N ALA A 350 11.04 -14.93 -8.31
CA ALA A 350 12.07 -15.97 -8.13
C ALA A 350 12.41 -16.67 -9.46
N LYS A 351 11.42 -17.00 -10.27
CA LYS A 351 11.60 -17.64 -11.59
C LYS A 351 12.27 -16.73 -12.61
N SER A 352 12.12 -15.42 -12.51
CA SER A 352 12.80 -14.46 -13.39
C SER A 352 14.33 -14.42 -13.21
N GLY A 353 14.86 -15.01 -12.13
CA GLY A 353 16.27 -14.90 -11.74
C GLY A 353 16.66 -13.55 -11.14
N GLU A 354 15.73 -12.64 -10.96
CA GLU A 354 15.96 -11.28 -10.48
C GLU A 354 15.58 -11.07 -9.01
N ALA A 355 15.34 -12.14 -8.24
CA ALA A 355 14.88 -12.05 -6.84
C ALA A 355 15.77 -11.16 -5.96
N ASN A 356 17.07 -11.12 -6.24
CA ASN A 356 18.05 -10.29 -5.51
C ASN A 356 18.30 -8.93 -6.20
N ALA A 357 17.59 -8.60 -7.28
CA ALA A 357 17.78 -7.32 -7.94
C ALA A 357 17.32 -6.16 -7.03
N PRO A 358 18.04 -5.03 -7.01
CA PRO A 358 17.68 -3.88 -6.16
C PRO A 358 16.22 -3.41 -6.31
N LYS A 359 15.67 -3.51 -7.53
CA LYS A 359 14.27 -3.14 -7.81
C LYS A 359 13.23 -3.96 -7.03
N TYR A 360 13.60 -5.12 -6.47
CA TYR A 360 12.74 -5.97 -5.66
C TYR A 360 13.15 -6.00 -4.18
N ALA A 361 14.04 -5.12 -3.74
CA ALA A 361 14.58 -5.13 -2.38
C ALA A 361 13.49 -5.06 -1.28
N THR A 362 12.35 -4.43 -1.58
CA THR A 362 11.23 -4.32 -0.64
C THR A 362 10.25 -5.48 -0.70
N ALA A 363 10.27 -6.31 -1.76
CA ALA A 363 9.29 -7.38 -1.95
C ALA A 363 9.39 -8.44 -0.84
N ALA A 364 10.56 -9.07 -0.70
CA ALA A 364 10.76 -10.14 0.30
C ALA A 364 10.60 -9.62 1.74
N VAL A 365 11.31 -8.53 2.09
CA VAL A 365 11.29 -8.00 3.47
C VAL A 365 9.93 -7.44 3.85
N GLY A 366 9.19 -6.84 2.91
CA GLY A 366 7.85 -6.32 3.16
C GLY A 366 6.85 -7.45 3.39
N ILE A 367 6.87 -8.50 2.57
CA ILE A 367 6.01 -9.67 2.74
C ILE A 367 6.36 -10.41 4.04
N GLU A 368 7.64 -10.60 4.34
CA GLU A 368 8.07 -11.19 5.61
C GLU A 368 7.54 -10.39 6.80
N SER A 369 7.60 -9.06 6.74
CA SER A 369 7.09 -8.18 7.80
C SER A 369 5.58 -8.32 7.99
N MET A 370 4.81 -8.39 6.91
CA MET A 370 3.35 -8.51 6.95
C MET A 370 2.88 -9.93 7.34
N ASN A 371 3.69 -10.97 7.10
CA ASN A 371 3.34 -12.36 7.39
C ASN A 371 3.81 -12.83 8.78
N GLN A 372 4.34 -11.95 9.62
CA GLN A 372 4.63 -12.28 11.02
C GLN A 372 3.34 -12.68 11.78
N PRO A 373 3.44 -13.36 12.94
CA PRO A 373 2.27 -13.81 13.70
C PRO A 373 1.25 -12.71 13.94
N ARG A 374 -0.03 -13.01 13.76
CA ARG A 374 -1.15 -12.09 13.92
C ARG A 374 -2.00 -12.44 15.12
N THR A 375 -2.53 -11.42 15.77
CA THR A 375 -3.59 -11.54 16.76
C THR A 375 -4.78 -10.67 16.33
N PRO A 376 -5.95 -10.78 16.95
CA PRO A 376 -7.04 -9.84 16.69
C PRO A 376 -6.65 -8.37 16.89
N ASP A 377 -5.77 -8.08 17.85
CA ASP A 377 -5.32 -6.74 18.20
C ASP A 377 -4.17 -6.20 17.31
N THR A 378 -3.60 -7.04 16.43
CA THR A 378 -2.57 -6.62 15.47
C THR A 378 -3.14 -6.34 14.08
N ARG A 379 -4.45 -6.18 13.95
CA ARG A 379 -5.10 -5.64 12.77
C ARG A 379 -5.01 -4.11 12.79
N GLY A 380 -5.12 -3.49 11.62
CA GLY A 380 -5.25 -2.04 11.53
C GLY A 380 -6.52 -1.56 12.23
N ILE A 381 -6.54 -0.30 12.62
CA ILE A 381 -7.66 0.28 13.35
C ILE A 381 -8.90 0.41 12.44
N ARG A 382 -10.07 0.03 12.94
CA ARG A 382 -11.38 0.17 12.32
C ARG A 382 -12.33 0.92 13.25
N LEU A 383 -12.08 2.21 13.43
CA LEU A 383 -13.03 3.11 14.07
C LEU A 383 -13.73 3.91 12.97
N GLY A 384 -15.07 3.97 13.02
CA GLY A 384 -15.83 4.94 12.23
C GLY A 384 -15.45 6.36 12.66
N PHE A 385 -15.35 7.25 11.71
CA PHE A 385 -15.16 8.68 11.94
C PHE A 385 -16.50 9.39 12.02
#